data_c0b86007576747a2e48a189e43bc49db
#
_entry.id   c0b86007576747a2e48a189e43bc49db
#
_cell.length_a   1.000
_cell.length_b   1.000
_cell.length_c   1.000
_cell.angle_alpha   90.00
_cell.angle_beta   90.00
_cell.angle_gamma   90.00
#
_symmetry.space_group_name_H-M   'P 1'
#
loop_
_entity.id
_entity.type
_entity.pdbx_description
1 polymer ?
#
loop_
_entity_poly.entity_id
_entity_poly.type
_entity_poly.pdbx_seq_one_letter_code
_entity_poly.pdbx_strand_id
1 'polypeptide(L)'
;MLKPKKGEVRKPTRTISGITPVAVMLPPRKCNHGMCVYCPNLNVPQSYTPKSPVVMRASEVNYDAYKQVRNRLKAFKAMNHPTDKIELIIMGGTFLEYPEKFQDEFIKGCYDGLNGVHSSSVAKSQEKNEIASHRCVALCVETRPDVCSKHIKKMRNWGVTRVELGVQIIDNEIYEKVKRGHTVQDVIDATEALRNSGFKIGYHIMPGLPGSNIKKDLKLFKKLFSNEKFKPDQLKLYPCQVMPGSELEKMYWDRKYVPYPREKIEKVLIEMLKVVPRYCRVMRVMREIPPEYLVAGTIRIDLRKEIENELRKKKKKLKEIRYREIGFALNREKEVNLDLKLKITKYKAAKGDEYFLEIVNKDDILFGLLRLRIINKKAIIREIHVYGQSLKLGEKGKISQHRGLGKWLMNEAEKIVRCSAYPKEGRVPLRGPKALSSGAKKEKIKELAVISGIGVREYYKKLGYSLKDTYMVKKL
;
A
#
# COMPACT_ATOMS: atom_id res chain seq x y z
N MET A 1 12.21 1.19 28.96
CA MET A 1 11.29 2.19 28.36
C MET A 1 10.40 2.78 29.44
N LEU A 2 10.28 4.11 29.54
CA LEU A 2 9.33 4.76 30.43
C LEU A 2 7.90 4.31 30.04
N LYS A 3 7.11 3.86 31.02
CA LYS A 3 5.72 3.46 30.80
C LYS A 3 4.86 4.69 30.48
N PRO A 4 3.89 4.60 29.55
CA PRO A 4 2.95 5.71 29.32
C PRO A 4 2.09 5.95 30.56
N LYS A 5 1.66 7.20 30.76
CA LYS A 5 0.67 7.54 31.81
C LYS A 5 -0.69 6.89 31.47
N LYS A 6 -1.56 6.77 32.47
CA LYS A 6 -2.92 6.23 32.27
C LYS A 6 -3.65 7.06 31.17
N GLY A 7 -4.13 6.39 30.12
CA GLY A 7 -4.79 7.04 28.97
C GLY A 7 -3.86 7.61 27.89
N GLU A 8 -2.54 7.65 28.10
CA GLU A 8 -1.56 8.12 27.12
C GLU A 8 -1.20 6.99 26.13
N VAL A 9 -1.19 7.31 24.83
CA VAL A 9 -0.64 6.44 23.77
C VAL A 9 0.69 7.03 23.29
N ARG A 10 1.79 6.30 23.44
CA ARG A 10 3.11 6.76 22.98
C ARG A 10 3.24 6.64 21.48
N LYS A 11 3.73 7.71 20.82
CA LYS A 11 3.86 7.78 19.35
C LYS A 11 2.53 7.53 18.63
N PRO A 12 1.47 8.29 18.92
CA PRO A 12 0.09 8.05 18.48
C PRO A 12 -0.06 8.01 16.94
N THR A 13 0.83 8.67 16.21
CA THR A 13 0.85 8.67 14.74
C THR A 13 0.99 7.27 14.11
N ARG A 14 1.45 6.27 14.87
CA ARG A 14 1.61 4.90 14.38
C ARG A 14 0.30 4.18 14.11
N THR A 15 -0.76 4.52 14.84
CA THR A 15 -2.09 3.90 14.74
C THR A 15 -3.20 4.89 14.40
N ILE A 16 -2.80 6.09 13.98
CA ILE A 16 -3.70 7.22 13.70
C ILE A 16 -4.69 6.93 12.55
N SER A 17 -4.32 6.02 11.65
CA SER A 17 -5.15 5.62 10.51
C SER A 17 -6.12 4.46 10.82
N GLY A 18 -6.24 4.05 12.09
CA GLY A 18 -7.24 3.08 12.55
C GLY A 18 -6.81 1.62 12.57
N ILE A 19 -5.57 1.32 12.21
CA ILE A 19 -4.97 -0.02 12.23
C ILE A 19 -3.56 0.03 12.80
N THR A 20 -3.05 -1.10 13.29
CA THR A 20 -1.69 -1.19 13.86
C THR A 20 -0.76 -1.92 12.87
N PRO A 21 0.23 -1.24 12.28
CA PRO A 21 1.16 -1.85 11.34
C PRO A 21 2.24 -2.65 12.06
N VAL A 22 2.38 -3.91 11.71
CA VAL A 22 3.42 -4.83 12.18
C VAL A 22 4.30 -5.21 11.00
N ALA A 23 5.50 -4.62 10.92
CA ALA A 23 6.50 -4.96 9.92
C ALA A 23 7.35 -6.14 10.41
N VAL A 24 7.49 -7.13 9.52
CA VAL A 24 8.28 -8.36 9.70
C VAL A 24 9.32 -8.40 8.59
N MET A 25 10.59 -8.63 8.95
CA MET A 25 11.72 -8.60 8.03
C MET A 25 12.14 -10.01 7.65
N LEU A 26 12.37 -10.21 6.36
CA LEU A 26 12.95 -11.44 5.80
C LEU A 26 14.44 -11.55 6.16
N PRO A 27 15.01 -12.77 6.24
CA PRO A 27 16.47 -12.94 6.37
C PRO A 27 17.20 -12.37 5.15
N PRO A 28 18.50 -12.11 5.26
CA PRO A 28 19.32 -11.65 4.13
C PRO A 28 19.32 -12.64 2.96
N ARG A 29 19.08 -12.13 1.76
CA ARG A 29 19.17 -12.91 0.52
C ARG A 29 19.54 -11.99 -0.65
N LYS A 30 20.39 -12.45 -1.55
CA LYS A 30 20.70 -11.78 -2.81
C LYS A 30 19.50 -11.90 -3.76
N CYS A 31 19.22 -10.85 -4.55
CA CYS A 31 18.22 -10.90 -5.59
C CYS A 31 18.67 -11.78 -6.76
N ASN A 32 17.78 -12.55 -7.36
CA ASN A 32 18.11 -13.45 -8.47
C ASN A 32 18.61 -12.70 -9.73
N HIS A 33 18.17 -11.44 -9.92
CA HIS A 33 18.62 -10.60 -11.05
C HIS A 33 19.99 -9.92 -10.84
N GLY A 34 20.66 -10.17 -9.72
CA GLY A 34 21.87 -9.45 -9.33
C GLY A 34 21.59 -8.22 -8.47
N MET A 35 22.54 -7.28 -8.45
CA MET A 35 22.44 -6.06 -7.65
C MET A 35 22.17 -4.83 -8.53
N CYS A 36 21.18 -4.04 -8.13
CA CYS A 36 21.00 -2.72 -8.70
C CYS A 36 22.15 -1.78 -8.28
N VAL A 37 22.55 -0.87 -9.16
CA VAL A 37 23.67 0.07 -8.96
C VAL A 37 23.58 0.84 -7.63
N TYR A 38 22.37 1.19 -7.21
CA TYR A 38 22.11 1.96 -5.96
C TYR A 38 21.90 1.08 -4.72
N CYS A 39 21.99 -0.25 -4.85
CA CYS A 39 21.69 -1.16 -3.74
C CYS A 39 23.00 -1.51 -2.99
N PRO A 40 23.09 -1.23 -1.66
CA PRO A 40 24.28 -1.58 -0.91
C PRO A 40 24.36 -3.08 -0.62
N ASN A 41 25.58 -3.60 -0.51
CA ASN A 41 25.85 -4.97 -0.06
C ASN A 41 26.37 -4.93 1.39
N LEU A 42 25.47 -4.98 2.37
CA LEU A 42 25.80 -4.82 3.77
C LEU A 42 25.48 -6.08 4.61
N ASN A 43 25.38 -7.25 3.97
CA ASN A 43 25.04 -8.53 4.61
C ASN A 43 23.73 -8.52 5.44
N VAL A 44 22.81 -7.65 5.05
CA VAL A 44 21.46 -7.54 5.60
C VAL A 44 20.43 -7.64 4.47
N PRO A 45 19.13 -7.74 4.76
CA PRO A 45 18.11 -7.76 3.71
C PRO A 45 18.28 -6.63 2.72
N GLN A 46 18.13 -6.95 1.42
CA GLN A 46 18.43 -6.02 0.32
C GLN A 46 17.75 -4.67 0.49
N SER A 47 18.48 -3.60 0.21
CA SER A 47 18.05 -2.21 0.37
C SER A 47 17.93 -1.70 1.82
N TYR A 48 18.33 -2.45 2.81
CA TYR A 48 18.35 -2.03 4.21
C TYR A 48 19.79 -1.86 4.74
N THR A 49 19.91 -1.30 5.95
CA THR A 49 21.18 -1.16 6.66
C THR A 49 21.12 -1.96 7.96
N PRO A 50 22.26 -2.38 8.52
CA PRO A 50 22.31 -3.07 9.81
C PRO A 50 21.62 -2.31 10.94
N LYS A 51 21.69 -0.98 10.93
CA LYS A 51 21.02 -0.09 11.92
C LYS A 51 19.59 0.31 11.54
N SER A 52 19.03 -0.22 10.47
CA SER A 52 17.59 -0.04 10.19
C SER A 52 16.77 -0.66 11.33
N PRO A 53 15.84 0.08 11.98
CA PRO A 53 15.16 -0.41 13.20
C PRO A 53 14.39 -1.72 13.02
N VAL A 54 13.93 -2.02 11.81
CA VAL A 54 13.25 -3.29 11.52
C VAL A 54 14.24 -4.44 11.38
N VAL A 55 15.44 -4.19 10.82
CA VAL A 55 16.53 -5.19 10.69
C VAL A 55 17.07 -5.54 12.07
N MET A 56 17.38 -4.54 12.91
CA MET A 56 17.88 -4.77 14.28
C MET A 56 16.94 -5.68 15.07
N ARG A 57 15.63 -5.38 15.07
CA ARG A 57 14.65 -6.23 15.76
C ARG A 57 14.50 -7.63 15.19
N ALA A 58 14.71 -7.80 13.90
CA ALA A 58 14.62 -9.11 13.25
C ALA A 58 15.87 -9.95 13.52
N SER A 59 17.05 -9.35 13.49
CA SER A 59 18.32 -10.03 13.79
C SER A 59 18.39 -10.53 15.24
N GLU A 60 17.85 -9.77 16.22
CA GLU A 60 17.73 -10.19 17.64
C GLU A 60 16.99 -11.54 17.81
N VAL A 61 16.15 -11.92 16.86
CA VAL A 61 15.39 -13.18 16.88
C VAL A 61 15.68 -14.07 15.66
N ASN A 62 16.85 -13.90 15.04
CA ASN A 62 17.29 -14.68 13.86
C ASN A 62 16.24 -14.68 12.73
N TYR A 63 15.57 -13.56 12.51
CA TYR A 63 14.52 -13.37 11.50
C TYR A 63 13.31 -14.32 11.62
N ASP A 64 13.13 -14.98 12.77
CA ASP A 64 11.98 -15.83 13.05
C ASP A 64 10.68 -15.03 12.97
N ALA A 65 9.76 -15.41 12.10
CA ALA A 65 8.53 -14.67 11.84
C ALA A 65 7.59 -14.61 13.04
N TYR A 66 7.42 -15.73 13.78
CA TYR A 66 6.60 -15.80 14.97
C TYR A 66 7.12 -14.86 16.06
N LYS A 67 8.40 -14.95 16.37
CA LYS A 67 9.04 -14.11 17.42
C LYS A 67 9.00 -12.63 17.07
N GLN A 68 9.25 -12.26 15.80
CA GLN A 68 9.13 -10.87 15.36
C GLN A 68 7.74 -10.30 15.61
N VAL A 69 6.68 -11.03 15.25
CA VAL A 69 5.29 -10.61 15.48
C VAL A 69 5.01 -10.50 16.97
N ARG A 70 5.35 -11.53 17.78
CA ARG A 70 5.13 -11.51 19.24
C ARG A 70 5.81 -10.33 19.93
N ASN A 71 7.09 -10.11 19.63
CA ASN A 71 7.85 -8.99 20.18
C ASN A 71 7.24 -7.64 19.77
N ARG A 72 6.74 -7.54 18.53
CA ARG A 72 6.13 -6.33 18.04
C ARG A 72 4.80 -6.02 18.72
N LEU A 73 3.95 -7.04 18.91
CA LEU A 73 2.69 -6.92 19.65
C LEU A 73 2.95 -6.50 21.12
N LYS A 74 3.94 -7.14 21.78
CA LYS A 74 4.37 -6.78 23.14
C LYS A 74 4.78 -5.30 23.22
N ALA A 75 5.58 -4.84 22.25
CA ALA A 75 6.02 -3.44 22.21
C ALA A 75 4.86 -2.45 21.98
N PHE A 76 3.88 -2.79 21.12
CA PHE A 76 2.71 -1.94 20.91
C PHE A 76 1.80 -1.89 22.14
N LYS A 77 1.56 -3.03 22.80
CA LYS A 77 0.81 -3.08 24.07
C LYS A 77 1.48 -2.24 25.16
N ALA A 78 2.82 -2.31 25.28
CA ALA A 78 3.59 -1.51 26.22
C ALA A 78 3.54 0.00 25.95
N MET A 79 3.14 0.41 24.73
CA MET A 79 2.92 1.79 24.32
C MET A 79 1.44 2.20 24.35
N ASN A 80 0.54 1.37 24.88
CA ASN A 80 -0.91 1.52 24.91
C ASN A 80 -1.58 1.61 23.53
N HIS A 81 -1.00 1.01 22.47
CA HIS A 81 -1.69 0.91 21.19
C HIS A 81 -2.68 -0.26 21.18
N PRO A 82 -3.88 -0.11 20.59
CA PRO A 82 -4.74 -1.24 20.26
C PRO A 82 -4.02 -2.21 19.32
N THR A 83 -4.19 -3.51 19.54
CA THR A 83 -3.53 -4.56 18.75
C THR A 83 -4.51 -5.58 18.18
N ASP A 84 -5.77 -5.26 18.14
CA ASP A 84 -6.86 -6.12 17.65
C ASP A 84 -7.01 -6.07 16.11
N LYS A 85 -6.56 -4.98 15.46
CA LYS A 85 -6.57 -4.81 13.99
C LYS A 85 -5.15 -4.61 13.46
N ILE A 86 -4.55 -5.66 12.94
CA ILE A 86 -3.14 -5.68 12.51
C ILE A 86 -3.05 -5.64 10.99
N GLU A 87 -2.22 -4.74 10.47
CA GLU A 87 -1.69 -4.82 9.12
C GLU A 87 -0.30 -5.43 9.17
N LEU A 88 -0.16 -6.68 8.70
CA LEU A 88 1.15 -7.32 8.52
C LEU A 88 1.84 -6.77 7.27
N ILE A 89 3.14 -6.47 7.38
CA ILE A 89 3.95 -5.97 6.25
C ILE A 89 5.22 -6.79 6.18
N ILE A 90 5.35 -7.64 5.17
CA ILE A 90 6.57 -8.42 4.92
C ILE A 90 7.52 -7.57 4.10
N MET A 91 8.71 -7.32 4.65
CA MET A 91 9.72 -6.43 4.13
C MET A 91 11.05 -7.20 3.95
N GLY A 92 11.93 -6.69 3.09
CA GLY A 92 13.29 -7.24 2.94
C GLY A 92 13.63 -7.72 1.54
N GLY A 93 13.07 -7.10 0.51
CA GLY A 93 13.40 -7.38 -0.89
C GLY A 93 12.30 -8.15 -1.61
N THR A 94 12.66 -9.13 -2.43
CA THR A 94 11.70 -9.86 -3.28
C THR A 94 11.24 -11.14 -2.58
N PHE A 95 10.20 -11.04 -1.74
CA PHE A 95 9.66 -12.19 -1.00
C PHE A 95 9.34 -13.39 -1.90
N LEU A 96 8.79 -13.14 -3.07
CA LEU A 96 8.36 -14.18 -4.01
C LEU A 96 9.50 -14.96 -4.69
N GLU A 97 10.76 -14.56 -4.48
CA GLU A 97 11.95 -15.29 -4.97
C GLU A 97 12.53 -16.27 -3.92
N TYR A 98 12.04 -16.26 -2.68
CA TYR A 98 12.43 -17.27 -1.68
C TYR A 98 11.88 -18.65 -2.04
N PRO A 99 12.49 -19.76 -1.54
CA PRO A 99 11.95 -21.10 -1.75
C PRO A 99 10.49 -21.20 -1.27
N GLU A 100 9.65 -21.93 -1.98
CA GLU A 100 8.20 -21.98 -1.70
C GLU A 100 7.89 -22.46 -0.28
N LYS A 101 8.58 -23.49 0.19
CA LYS A 101 8.44 -24.00 1.57
C LYS A 101 8.73 -22.89 2.59
N PHE A 102 9.82 -22.13 2.39
CA PHE A 102 10.15 -21.02 3.27
C PHE A 102 9.07 -19.93 3.25
N GLN A 103 8.53 -19.59 2.06
CA GLN A 103 7.47 -18.59 1.95
C GLN A 103 6.24 -19.01 2.79
N ASP A 104 5.79 -20.26 2.68
CA ASP A 104 4.63 -20.77 3.40
C ASP A 104 4.89 -20.84 4.91
N GLU A 105 6.07 -21.29 5.34
CA GLU A 105 6.48 -21.33 6.75
C GLU A 105 6.56 -19.92 7.35
N PHE A 106 7.08 -18.95 6.60
CA PHE A 106 7.20 -17.56 7.06
C PHE A 106 5.82 -16.92 7.24
N ILE A 107 4.91 -17.10 6.26
CA ILE A 107 3.51 -16.62 6.35
C ILE A 107 2.79 -17.29 7.53
N LYS A 108 2.92 -18.62 7.68
CA LYS A 108 2.37 -19.35 8.80
C LYS A 108 2.88 -18.81 10.13
N GLY A 109 4.20 -18.63 10.26
CA GLY A 109 4.83 -18.04 11.44
C GLY A 109 4.29 -16.66 11.80
N CYS A 110 3.99 -15.81 10.80
CA CYS A 110 3.36 -14.50 11.02
C CYS A 110 1.95 -14.65 11.63
N TYR A 111 1.10 -15.51 11.07
CA TYR A 111 -0.25 -15.76 11.61
C TYR A 111 -0.21 -16.43 12.99
N ASP A 112 0.65 -17.42 13.16
CA ASP A 112 0.86 -18.09 14.45
C ASP A 112 1.29 -17.10 15.53
N GLY A 113 2.17 -16.15 15.17
CA GLY A 113 2.58 -15.05 16.05
C GLY A 113 1.43 -14.13 16.46
N LEU A 114 0.47 -13.86 15.57
CA LEU A 114 -0.76 -13.13 15.90
C LEU A 114 -1.68 -13.94 16.80
N ASN A 115 -1.84 -15.23 16.50
CA ASN A 115 -2.72 -16.15 17.24
C ASN A 115 -2.16 -16.48 18.63
N GLY A 116 -0.84 -16.43 18.81
CA GLY A 116 -0.14 -16.83 20.03
C GLY A 116 0.05 -18.34 20.18
N VAL A 117 -0.27 -19.13 19.15
CA VAL A 117 -0.18 -20.60 19.11
C VAL A 117 0.32 -21.06 17.75
N HIS A 118 1.04 -22.17 17.72
CA HIS A 118 1.49 -22.81 16.48
C HIS A 118 0.36 -23.63 15.85
N SER A 119 0.35 -23.69 14.55
CA SER A 119 -0.62 -24.45 13.73
C SER A 119 0.12 -25.38 12.77
N SER A 120 -0.56 -26.41 12.26
CA SER A 120 0.02 -27.40 11.34
C SER A 120 0.19 -26.85 9.90
N SER A 121 -0.61 -25.88 9.50
CA SER A 121 -0.58 -25.30 8.15
C SER A 121 -0.95 -23.82 8.13
N VAL A 122 -0.68 -23.14 7.02
CA VAL A 122 -1.13 -21.75 6.78
C VAL A 122 -2.64 -21.64 6.89
N ALA A 123 -3.39 -22.57 6.29
CA ALA A 123 -4.86 -22.57 6.33
C ALA A 123 -5.40 -22.66 7.77
N LYS A 124 -4.86 -23.56 8.59
CA LYS A 124 -5.24 -23.68 10.01
C LYS A 124 -4.87 -22.46 10.83
N SER A 125 -3.76 -21.83 10.52
CA SER A 125 -3.33 -20.59 11.17
C SER A 125 -4.26 -19.41 10.80
N GLN A 126 -4.70 -19.34 9.55
CA GLN A 126 -5.67 -18.34 9.09
C GLN A 126 -7.05 -18.56 9.72
N GLU A 127 -7.55 -19.79 9.76
CA GLU A 127 -8.82 -20.12 10.39
C GLU A 127 -8.87 -19.60 11.84
N LYS A 128 -7.83 -19.87 12.63
CA LYS A 128 -7.70 -19.32 13.99
C LYS A 128 -7.69 -17.80 14.00
N ASN A 129 -7.06 -17.16 13.00
CA ASN A 129 -6.91 -15.71 12.95
C ASN A 129 -8.23 -14.97 12.61
N GLU A 130 -9.23 -15.63 12.03
CA GLU A 130 -10.55 -15.01 11.79
C GLU A 130 -11.18 -14.48 13.08
N ILE A 131 -10.96 -15.17 14.21
CA ILE A 131 -11.57 -14.85 15.52
C ILE A 131 -10.55 -14.50 16.60
N ALA A 132 -9.26 -14.46 16.28
CA ALA A 132 -8.19 -14.15 17.23
C ALA A 132 -8.32 -12.76 17.85
N SER A 133 -7.69 -12.52 19.00
CA SER A 133 -7.61 -11.20 19.63
C SER A 133 -6.74 -10.21 18.83
N HIS A 134 -5.79 -10.72 18.01
CA HIS A 134 -4.93 -9.92 17.12
C HIS A 134 -5.18 -10.34 15.67
N ARG A 135 -6.14 -9.71 15.02
CA ARG A 135 -6.61 -10.10 13.69
C ARG A 135 -5.81 -9.45 12.57
N CYS A 136 -5.37 -10.24 11.61
CA CYS A 136 -4.75 -9.75 10.38
C CYS A 136 -5.83 -9.16 9.45
N VAL A 137 -6.04 -7.85 9.52
CA VAL A 137 -7.03 -7.16 8.68
C VAL A 137 -6.49 -6.84 7.29
N ALA A 138 -5.17 -6.81 7.13
CA ALA A 138 -4.47 -6.68 5.85
C ALA A 138 -3.10 -7.32 5.91
N LEU A 139 -2.68 -7.95 4.82
CA LEU A 139 -1.34 -8.48 4.61
C LEU A 139 -0.72 -7.84 3.38
N CYS A 140 0.47 -7.28 3.54
CA CYS A 140 1.26 -6.65 2.48
C CYS A 140 2.55 -7.43 2.23
N VAL A 141 2.89 -7.59 0.96
CA VAL A 141 4.20 -8.11 0.53
C VAL A 141 4.89 -7.10 -0.39
N GLU A 142 6.23 -6.98 -0.25
CA GLU A 142 7.09 -6.23 -1.16
C GLU A 142 7.67 -7.20 -2.20
N THR A 143 7.67 -6.83 -3.48
CA THR A 143 8.19 -7.67 -4.56
C THR A 143 8.61 -6.83 -5.78
N ARG A 144 9.14 -7.52 -6.78
CA ARG A 144 9.50 -6.96 -8.09
C ARG A 144 8.35 -7.18 -9.09
N PRO A 145 8.19 -6.29 -10.08
CA PRO A 145 7.15 -6.43 -11.10
C PRO A 145 7.24 -7.73 -11.90
N ASP A 146 8.43 -8.09 -12.39
CA ASP A 146 8.71 -9.25 -13.23
C ASP A 146 8.42 -10.61 -12.56
N VAL A 147 8.39 -10.65 -11.23
CA VAL A 147 8.12 -11.87 -10.45
C VAL A 147 6.65 -11.98 -10.08
N CYS A 148 5.96 -10.85 -9.93
CA CYS A 148 4.69 -10.75 -9.24
C CYS A 148 3.54 -11.54 -9.89
N SER A 149 3.37 -11.44 -11.20
CA SER A 149 2.21 -11.95 -11.94
C SER A 149 2.02 -13.47 -11.81
N LYS A 150 3.10 -14.22 -11.69
CA LYS A 150 3.11 -15.68 -11.55
C LYS A 150 2.59 -16.16 -10.19
N HIS A 151 2.54 -15.30 -9.17
CA HIS A 151 2.24 -15.67 -7.79
C HIS A 151 0.88 -15.14 -7.28
N ILE A 152 0.02 -14.63 -8.16
CA ILE A 152 -1.29 -14.05 -7.80
C ILE A 152 -2.12 -15.00 -6.93
N LYS A 153 -2.32 -16.24 -7.40
CA LYS A 153 -3.11 -17.26 -6.67
C LYS A 153 -2.48 -17.58 -5.32
N LYS A 154 -1.17 -17.76 -5.27
CA LYS A 154 -0.43 -18.06 -4.04
C LYS A 154 -0.55 -16.92 -3.02
N MET A 155 -0.36 -15.67 -3.45
CA MET A 155 -0.56 -14.50 -2.60
C MET A 155 -1.99 -14.42 -2.05
N ARG A 156 -3.00 -14.74 -2.89
CA ARG A 156 -4.39 -14.79 -2.40
C ARG A 156 -4.60 -15.89 -1.35
N ASN A 157 -4.04 -17.06 -1.54
CA ASN A 157 -4.10 -18.15 -0.56
C ASN A 157 -3.47 -17.74 0.79
N TRP A 158 -2.43 -16.94 0.78
CA TRP A 158 -1.85 -16.37 2.00
C TRP A 158 -2.69 -15.25 2.65
N GLY A 159 -3.75 -14.78 1.98
CA GLY A 159 -4.56 -13.68 2.48
C GLY A 159 -3.96 -12.29 2.20
N VAL A 160 -3.00 -12.19 1.26
CA VAL A 160 -2.44 -10.90 0.84
C VAL A 160 -3.54 -10.04 0.22
N THR A 161 -3.61 -8.78 0.65
CA THR A 161 -4.55 -7.77 0.13
C THR A 161 -3.84 -6.58 -0.51
N ARG A 162 -2.55 -6.40 -0.23
CA ARG A 162 -1.73 -5.32 -0.75
C ARG A 162 -0.39 -5.84 -1.26
N VAL A 163 0.04 -5.32 -2.40
CA VAL A 163 1.37 -5.59 -2.97
C VAL A 163 2.09 -4.27 -3.23
N GLU A 164 3.32 -4.17 -2.78
CA GLU A 164 4.19 -3.04 -3.05
C GLU A 164 5.25 -3.45 -4.08
N LEU A 165 5.20 -2.79 -5.24
CA LEU A 165 6.10 -3.04 -6.36
C LEU A 165 7.30 -2.09 -6.34
N GLY A 166 8.50 -2.65 -6.42
CA GLY A 166 9.73 -1.89 -6.58
C GLY A 166 9.87 -1.35 -8.01
N VAL A 167 9.00 -0.44 -8.43
CA VAL A 167 8.98 0.15 -9.79
C VAL A 167 10.16 1.09 -10.02
N GLN A 168 10.49 1.93 -9.07
CA GLN A 168 11.55 2.95 -9.04
C GLN A 168 11.33 4.08 -10.04
N ILE A 169 11.16 3.80 -11.33
CA ILE A 169 10.89 4.72 -12.44
C ILE A 169 10.14 3.95 -13.55
N ILE A 170 9.59 4.61 -14.56
CA ILE A 170 8.96 3.96 -15.71
C ILE A 170 9.72 4.30 -17.02
N ASP A 171 10.97 3.84 -17.10
CA ASP A 171 11.88 4.14 -18.21
C ASP A 171 12.90 2.99 -18.39
N ASN A 172 12.91 2.34 -19.56
CA ASN A 172 13.75 1.18 -19.82
C ASN A 172 15.25 1.52 -19.89
N GLU A 173 15.61 2.67 -20.47
CA GLU A 173 17.02 3.09 -20.55
C GLU A 173 17.62 3.28 -19.14
N ILE A 174 16.80 3.85 -18.22
CA ILE A 174 17.24 4.00 -16.83
C ILE A 174 17.28 2.65 -16.13
N TYR A 175 16.32 1.74 -16.39
CA TYR A 175 16.36 0.38 -15.83
C TYR A 175 17.63 -0.38 -16.22
N GLU A 176 18.04 -0.31 -17.48
CA GLU A 176 19.31 -0.89 -17.96
C GLU A 176 20.51 -0.25 -17.26
N LYS A 177 20.56 1.09 -17.24
CA LYS A 177 21.65 1.85 -16.62
C LYS A 177 21.84 1.53 -15.13
N VAL A 178 20.75 1.31 -14.41
CA VAL A 178 20.81 0.97 -12.97
C VAL A 178 20.74 -0.54 -12.70
N LYS A 179 20.84 -1.38 -13.71
CA LYS A 179 20.84 -2.85 -13.61
C LYS A 179 19.59 -3.38 -12.89
N ARG A 180 18.40 -2.81 -13.23
CA ARG A 180 17.18 -3.13 -12.50
C ARG A 180 16.64 -4.53 -12.80
N GLY A 181 16.93 -5.09 -13.99
CA GLY A 181 16.58 -6.45 -14.38
C GLY A 181 15.08 -6.70 -14.62
N HIS A 182 14.29 -5.64 -14.86
CA HIS A 182 12.92 -5.71 -15.35
C HIS A 182 12.62 -4.51 -16.25
N THR A 183 11.52 -4.58 -16.99
CA THR A 183 11.10 -3.60 -17.99
C THR A 183 9.87 -2.80 -17.52
N VAL A 184 9.54 -1.73 -18.26
CA VAL A 184 8.27 -1.00 -18.08
C VAL A 184 7.06 -1.90 -18.40
N GLN A 185 7.22 -2.87 -19.32
CA GLN A 185 6.15 -3.82 -19.63
C GLN A 185 5.86 -4.73 -18.43
N ASP A 186 6.88 -5.22 -17.71
CA ASP A 186 6.68 -6.00 -16.48
C ASP A 186 5.88 -5.22 -15.43
N VAL A 187 6.12 -3.90 -15.31
CA VAL A 187 5.34 -3.03 -14.40
C VAL A 187 3.88 -2.96 -14.84
N ILE A 188 3.61 -2.85 -16.14
CA ILE A 188 2.25 -2.80 -16.69
C ILE A 188 1.53 -4.12 -16.44
N ASP A 189 2.16 -5.24 -16.76
CA ASP A 189 1.58 -6.58 -16.63
C ASP A 189 1.30 -6.94 -15.17
N ALA A 190 2.25 -6.67 -14.27
CA ALA A 190 2.04 -6.84 -12.83
C ALA A 190 0.90 -5.97 -12.29
N THR A 191 0.82 -4.71 -12.74
CA THR A 191 -0.24 -3.79 -12.33
C THR A 191 -1.61 -4.26 -12.80
N GLU A 192 -1.72 -4.71 -14.05
CA GLU A 192 -2.98 -5.25 -14.60
C GLU A 192 -3.40 -6.52 -13.87
N ALA A 193 -2.49 -7.49 -13.69
CA ALA A 193 -2.76 -8.75 -13.01
C ALA A 193 -3.20 -8.55 -11.55
N LEU A 194 -2.48 -7.73 -10.79
CA LEU A 194 -2.81 -7.40 -9.41
C LEU A 194 -4.17 -6.69 -9.30
N ARG A 195 -4.41 -5.70 -10.16
CA ARG A 195 -5.64 -4.91 -10.13
C ARG A 195 -6.86 -5.76 -10.47
N ASN A 196 -6.75 -6.61 -11.49
CA ASN A 196 -7.83 -7.54 -11.91
C ASN A 196 -8.14 -8.59 -10.82
N SER A 197 -7.16 -8.90 -9.98
CA SER A 197 -7.33 -9.79 -8.82
C SER A 197 -7.72 -9.05 -7.53
N GLY A 198 -7.94 -7.74 -7.61
CA GLY A 198 -8.44 -6.92 -6.50
C GLY A 198 -7.38 -6.39 -5.53
N PHE A 199 -6.10 -6.65 -5.72
CA PHE A 199 -5.07 -6.15 -4.79
C PHE A 199 -4.99 -4.62 -4.77
N LYS A 200 -4.69 -4.06 -3.61
CA LYS A 200 -4.21 -2.70 -3.46
C LYS A 200 -2.75 -2.65 -3.89
N ILE A 201 -2.39 -1.67 -4.73
CA ILE A 201 -1.10 -1.61 -5.40
C ILE A 201 -0.33 -0.38 -4.93
N GLY A 202 0.85 -0.61 -4.36
CA GLY A 202 1.81 0.44 -4.02
C GLY A 202 3.00 0.45 -4.98
N TYR A 203 3.48 1.64 -5.36
CA TYR A 203 4.74 1.79 -6.10
C TYR A 203 5.79 2.46 -5.22
N HIS A 204 7.00 1.93 -5.27
CA HIS A 204 8.19 2.63 -4.81
C HIS A 204 8.77 3.41 -5.99
N ILE A 205 8.97 4.72 -5.83
CA ILE A 205 9.48 5.62 -6.87
C ILE A 205 10.74 6.31 -6.35
N MET A 206 11.78 6.34 -7.19
CA MET A 206 13.09 6.89 -6.86
C MET A 206 13.46 8.03 -7.82
N PRO A 207 13.13 9.28 -7.52
CA PRO A 207 13.64 10.41 -8.30
C PRO A 207 15.16 10.56 -8.11
N GLY A 208 15.84 11.00 -9.17
CA GLY A 208 17.28 11.22 -9.17
C GLY A 208 18.13 9.98 -9.44
N LEU A 209 17.61 8.94 -10.06
CA LEU A 209 18.40 7.78 -10.51
C LEU A 209 19.44 8.18 -11.58
N PRO A 210 20.58 7.47 -11.67
CA PRO A 210 21.55 7.64 -12.75
C PRO A 210 20.89 7.63 -14.13
N GLY A 211 21.16 8.62 -14.94
CA GLY A 211 20.55 8.79 -16.27
C GLY A 211 19.22 9.58 -16.27
N SER A 212 18.70 9.94 -15.09
CA SER A 212 17.55 10.84 -14.99
C SER A 212 17.95 12.28 -14.69
N ASN A 213 16.98 13.18 -14.80
CA ASN A 213 17.07 14.57 -14.39
C ASN A 213 15.69 15.05 -13.89
N ILE A 214 15.64 16.21 -13.28
CA ILE A 214 14.42 16.75 -12.66
C ILE A 214 13.24 16.83 -13.66
N LYS A 215 13.49 17.28 -14.88
CA LYS A 215 12.47 17.40 -15.94
C LYS A 215 11.91 16.01 -16.33
N LYS A 216 12.81 15.03 -16.52
CA LYS A 216 12.45 13.62 -16.83
C LYS A 216 11.68 12.99 -15.67
N ASP A 217 12.16 13.11 -14.44
CA ASP A 217 11.49 12.59 -13.23
C ASP A 217 10.06 13.12 -13.09
N LEU A 218 9.87 14.43 -13.20
CA LEU A 218 8.54 15.04 -13.11
C LEU A 218 7.62 14.63 -14.26
N LYS A 219 8.13 14.52 -15.49
CA LYS A 219 7.39 14.06 -16.66
C LYS A 219 6.90 12.62 -16.46
N LEU A 220 7.79 11.71 -16.05
CA LEU A 220 7.48 10.30 -15.83
C LEU A 220 6.56 10.11 -14.62
N PHE A 221 6.73 10.89 -13.56
CA PHE A 221 5.83 10.87 -12.42
C PHE A 221 4.40 11.30 -12.78
N LYS A 222 4.23 12.34 -13.58
CA LYS A 222 2.90 12.73 -14.11
C LYS A 222 2.29 11.60 -14.96
N LYS A 223 3.11 10.88 -15.75
CA LYS A 223 2.67 9.76 -16.58
C LYS A 223 2.08 8.61 -15.74
N LEU A 224 2.52 8.41 -14.49
CA LEU A 224 1.94 7.41 -13.58
C LEU A 224 0.43 7.60 -13.36
N PHE A 225 -0.09 8.82 -13.47
CA PHE A 225 -1.50 9.12 -13.21
C PHE A 225 -2.29 9.46 -14.47
N SER A 226 -1.65 9.97 -15.53
CA SER A 226 -2.30 10.26 -16.81
C SER A 226 -2.51 9.01 -17.66
N ASN A 227 -1.61 8.02 -17.59
CA ASN A 227 -1.72 6.77 -18.33
C ASN A 227 -2.46 5.71 -17.50
N GLU A 228 -3.53 5.13 -18.06
CA GLU A 228 -4.37 4.12 -17.39
C GLU A 228 -3.64 2.80 -17.07
N LYS A 229 -2.52 2.52 -17.73
CA LYS A 229 -1.72 1.29 -17.50
C LYS A 229 -1.08 1.23 -16.11
N PHE A 230 -0.91 2.39 -15.43
CA PHE A 230 -0.27 2.48 -14.12
C PHE A 230 -1.27 2.79 -13.00
N LYS A 231 -1.46 4.04 -12.65
CA LYS A 231 -2.40 4.56 -11.63
C LYS A 231 -2.34 3.84 -10.28
N PRO A 232 -1.18 3.83 -9.59
CA PRO A 232 -1.04 3.15 -8.30
C PRO A 232 -2.01 3.69 -7.25
N ASP A 233 -2.42 2.83 -6.30
CA ASP A 233 -3.26 3.20 -5.16
C ASP A 233 -2.45 3.86 -4.03
N GLN A 234 -1.14 3.53 -3.97
CA GLN A 234 -0.21 4.03 -2.95
C GLN A 234 1.16 4.32 -3.55
N LEU A 235 1.89 5.22 -2.91
CA LEU A 235 3.27 5.59 -3.26
C LEU A 235 4.18 5.63 -2.04
N LYS A 236 5.43 5.20 -2.24
CA LYS A 236 6.58 5.57 -1.43
C LYS A 236 7.55 6.33 -2.33
N LEU A 237 7.91 7.56 -1.96
CA LEU A 237 8.83 8.41 -2.71
C LEU A 237 10.19 8.38 -2.01
N TYR A 238 11.18 7.81 -2.66
CA TYR A 238 12.51 7.59 -2.12
C TYR A 238 13.59 8.22 -3.02
N PRO A 239 13.90 9.52 -2.87
CA PRO A 239 15.01 10.12 -3.62
C PRO A 239 16.25 9.26 -3.56
N CYS A 240 16.94 9.15 -4.70
CA CYS A 240 18.13 8.32 -4.82
C CYS A 240 19.24 8.87 -3.91
N GLN A 241 19.84 8.01 -3.11
CA GLN A 241 20.88 8.32 -2.15
C GLN A 241 22.08 7.40 -2.41
N VAL A 242 23.28 7.93 -2.25
CA VAL A 242 24.53 7.17 -2.35
C VAL A 242 24.79 6.50 -1.01
N MET A 243 24.79 5.18 -1.01
CA MET A 243 25.02 4.36 0.19
C MET A 243 26.37 3.64 0.08
N PRO A 244 27.09 3.43 1.20
CA PRO A 244 28.35 2.71 1.20
C PRO A 244 28.17 1.26 0.72
N GLY A 245 29.16 0.75 -0.02
CA GLY A 245 29.16 -0.61 -0.58
C GLY A 245 28.23 -0.78 -1.78
N SER A 246 27.69 0.29 -2.36
CA SER A 246 26.95 0.26 -3.62
C SER A 246 27.83 0.63 -4.82
N GLU A 247 27.50 0.12 -6.00
CA GLU A 247 28.19 0.57 -7.23
C GLU A 247 28.02 2.08 -7.46
N LEU A 248 26.91 2.65 -6.99
CA LEU A 248 26.64 4.08 -7.06
C LEU A 248 27.64 4.92 -6.25
N GLU A 249 28.18 4.39 -5.15
CA GLU A 249 29.23 5.04 -4.38
C GLU A 249 30.48 5.22 -5.25
N LYS A 250 30.92 4.18 -5.97
CA LYS A 250 32.03 4.29 -6.90
C LYS A 250 31.76 5.32 -7.99
N MET A 251 30.56 5.30 -8.58
CA MET A 251 30.18 6.30 -9.59
C MET A 251 30.20 7.72 -9.02
N TYR A 252 29.88 7.92 -7.75
CA TYR A 252 29.94 9.23 -7.08
C TYR A 252 31.39 9.71 -6.93
N TRP A 253 32.27 8.88 -6.44
CA TRP A 253 33.69 9.22 -6.28
C TRP A 253 34.38 9.45 -7.63
N ASP A 254 34.03 8.68 -8.66
CA ASP A 254 34.47 8.86 -10.06
C ASP A 254 33.84 10.09 -10.74
N ARG A 255 33.01 10.89 -10.05
CA ARG A 255 32.26 12.06 -10.59
C ARG A 255 31.30 11.71 -11.76
N LYS A 256 30.92 10.45 -11.92
CA LYS A 256 29.96 9.97 -12.93
C LYS A 256 28.52 10.10 -12.50
N TYR A 257 28.27 10.34 -11.22
CA TYR A 257 26.95 10.56 -10.64
C TYR A 257 27.00 11.57 -9.50
N VAL A 258 26.02 12.48 -9.48
CA VAL A 258 25.82 13.43 -8.40
C VAL A 258 24.35 13.37 -7.97
N PRO A 259 24.03 13.07 -6.70
CA PRO A 259 22.66 13.08 -6.22
C PRO A 259 22.09 14.52 -6.24
N TYR A 260 20.76 14.63 -6.34
CA TYR A 260 20.14 15.96 -6.24
C TYR A 260 20.45 16.61 -4.89
N PRO A 261 20.93 17.87 -4.87
CA PRO A 261 21.09 18.60 -3.63
C PRO A 261 19.73 18.85 -2.96
N ARG A 262 19.76 19.14 -1.67
CA ARG A 262 18.57 19.25 -0.83
C ARG A 262 17.48 20.14 -1.43
N GLU A 263 17.83 21.37 -1.82
CA GLU A 263 16.86 22.36 -2.33
C GLU A 263 16.18 21.89 -3.62
N LYS A 264 16.91 21.13 -4.46
CA LYS A 264 16.34 20.52 -5.67
C LYS A 264 15.39 19.39 -5.33
N ILE A 265 15.74 18.52 -4.37
CA ILE A 265 14.87 17.41 -3.98
C ILE A 265 13.58 17.90 -3.33
N GLU A 266 13.63 18.93 -2.48
CA GLU A 266 12.46 19.56 -1.90
C GLU A 266 11.50 20.09 -2.98
N LYS A 267 12.01 20.83 -3.96
CA LYS A 267 11.23 21.31 -5.10
C LYS A 267 10.61 20.17 -5.91
N VAL A 268 11.38 19.13 -6.22
CA VAL A 268 10.89 17.95 -6.96
C VAL A 268 9.76 17.26 -6.20
N LEU A 269 9.92 17.03 -4.91
CA LEU A 269 8.91 16.37 -4.08
C LEU A 269 7.64 17.22 -3.92
N ILE A 270 7.77 18.55 -3.82
CA ILE A 270 6.61 19.46 -3.82
C ILE A 270 5.81 19.31 -5.12
N GLU A 271 6.49 19.35 -6.26
CA GLU A 271 5.82 19.23 -7.57
C GLU A 271 5.21 17.83 -7.77
N MET A 272 5.88 16.76 -7.30
CA MET A 272 5.32 15.42 -7.30
C MET A 272 4.07 15.32 -6.42
N LEU A 273 4.10 15.83 -5.18
CA LEU A 273 2.96 15.77 -4.28
C LEU A 273 1.74 16.54 -4.79
N LYS A 274 1.93 17.67 -5.49
CA LYS A 274 0.84 18.47 -6.09
C LYS A 274 0.04 17.70 -7.14
N VAL A 275 0.65 16.76 -7.87
CA VAL A 275 0.00 16.02 -8.96
C VAL A 275 -0.60 14.69 -8.52
N VAL A 276 -0.35 14.26 -7.28
CA VAL A 276 -0.93 13.02 -6.75
C VAL A 276 -2.46 13.15 -6.65
N PRO A 277 -3.23 12.25 -7.29
CA PRO A 277 -4.69 12.33 -7.29
C PRO A 277 -5.31 11.91 -5.96
N ARG A 278 -6.60 12.23 -5.79
CA ARG A 278 -7.39 11.95 -4.58
C ARG A 278 -7.39 10.48 -4.17
N TYR A 279 -7.39 9.58 -5.14
CA TYR A 279 -7.44 8.15 -4.90
C TYR A 279 -6.08 7.54 -4.50
N CYS A 280 -5.00 8.28 -4.55
CA CYS A 280 -3.67 7.75 -4.21
C CYS A 280 -3.20 8.24 -2.83
N ARG A 281 -2.55 7.34 -2.07
CA ARG A 281 -1.96 7.64 -0.77
C ARG A 281 -0.44 7.70 -0.86
N VAL A 282 0.18 8.78 -0.43
CA VAL A 282 1.64 8.83 -0.27
C VAL A 282 2.01 8.35 1.13
N MET A 283 2.46 7.09 1.21
CA MET A 283 2.76 6.41 2.47
C MET A 283 3.99 7.00 3.15
N ARG A 284 5.05 7.24 2.38
CA ARG A 284 6.33 7.74 2.88
C ARG A 284 6.99 8.65 1.84
N VAL A 285 7.64 9.68 2.34
CA VAL A 285 8.58 10.53 1.60
C VAL A 285 9.90 10.44 2.32
N MET A 286 10.97 10.08 1.65
CA MET A 286 12.31 9.75 2.15
C MET A 286 12.41 8.37 2.83
N ARG A 287 13.60 7.78 2.72
CA ARG A 287 14.02 6.60 3.48
C ARG A 287 14.69 7.04 4.78
N GLU A 288 14.44 6.30 5.84
CA GLU A 288 15.16 6.46 7.11
C GLU A 288 16.49 5.72 7.01
N ILE A 289 17.52 6.40 6.49
CA ILE A 289 18.89 5.88 6.44
C ILE A 289 19.68 6.58 7.55
N PRO A 290 20.32 5.83 8.46
CA PRO A 290 21.19 6.42 9.46
C PRO A 290 22.36 7.17 8.81
N PRO A 291 22.80 8.32 9.37
CA PRO A 291 23.82 9.17 8.73
C PRO A 291 25.11 8.45 8.34
N GLU A 292 25.56 7.49 9.14
CA GLU A 292 26.75 6.67 8.89
C GLU A 292 26.64 5.73 7.67
N TYR A 293 25.43 5.55 7.13
CA TYR A 293 25.17 4.79 5.90
C TYR A 293 24.82 5.70 4.72
N LEU A 294 25.12 6.99 4.81
CA LEU A 294 24.93 7.92 3.71
C LEU A 294 26.27 8.53 3.29
N VAL A 295 26.70 8.24 2.07
CA VAL A 295 27.88 8.86 1.44
C VAL A 295 27.51 10.22 0.85
N ALA A 296 26.39 10.29 0.13
CA ALA A 296 25.90 11.54 -0.45
C ALA A 296 24.38 11.51 -0.65
N GLY A 297 23.76 12.69 -0.64
CA GLY A 297 22.31 12.86 -0.72
C GLY A 297 21.75 13.60 0.48
N THR A 298 20.44 13.49 0.76
CA THR A 298 19.79 14.18 1.88
C THR A 298 19.32 13.22 2.97
N ILE A 299 19.49 13.61 4.26
CA ILE A 299 19.20 12.77 5.44
C ILE A 299 17.85 13.12 6.09
N ARG A 300 17.12 14.13 5.63
CA ARG A 300 15.95 14.67 6.34
C ARG A 300 14.78 13.71 6.40
N ILE A 301 14.57 13.12 7.57
CA ILE A 301 13.47 12.18 7.86
C ILE A 301 12.12 12.91 7.93
N ASP A 302 12.11 14.16 8.37
CA ASP A 302 10.91 15.01 8.56
C ASP A 302 10.53 15.86 7.34
N LEU A 303 11.23 15.67 6.21
CA LEU A 303 11.06 16.44 4.97
C LEU A 303 9.59 16.55 4.52
N ARG A 304 8.79 15.48 4.68
CA ARG A 304 7.36 15.54 4.38
C ARG A 304 6.63 16.58 5.22
N LYS A 305 6.91 16.66 6.52
CA LYS A 305 6.26 17.63 7.43
C LYS A 305 6.62 19.06 7.05
N GLU A 306 7.87 19.28 6.68
CA GLU A 306 8.33 20.61 6.21
C GLU A 306 7.64 21.03 4.92
N ILE A 307 7.59 20.14 3.92
CA ILE A 307 6.88 20.37 2.66
C ILE A 307 5.39 20.69 2.91
N GLU A 308 4.72 19.91 3.76
CA GLU A 308 3.32 20.15 4.07
C GLU A 308 3.11 21.50 4.79
N ASN A 309 4.03 21.90 5.67
CA ASN A 309 3.98 23.20 6.35
C ASN A 309 4.19 24.35 5.38
N GLU A 310 5.15 24.23 4.46
CA GLU A 310 5.39 25.24 3.42
C GLU A 310 4.16 25.41 2.51
N LEU A 311 3.56 24.32 2.06
CA LEU A 311 2.36 24.36 1.23
C LEU A 311 1.18 25.01 1.96
N ARG A 312 1.02 24.77 3.27
CA ARG A 312 -0.03 25.41 4.09
C ARG A 312 0.20 26.91 4.23
N LYS A 313 1.45 27.35 4.49
CA LYS A 313 1.78 28.79 4.49
C LYS A 313 1.38 29.47 3.18
N LYS A 314 1.54 28.77 2.05
CA LYS A 314 1.12 29.22 0.72
C LYS A 314 -0.38 28.99 0.42
N LYS A 315 -1.20 28.58 1.41
CA LYS A 315 -2.62 28.22 1.27
C LYS A 315 -2.90 27.15 0.20
N LYS A 316 -1.91 26.25 -0.06
CA LYS A 316 -2.05 25.15 -1.03
C LYS A 316 -2.38 23.84 -0.31
N LYS A 317 -3.47 23.18 -0.72
CA LYS A 317 -3.92 21.89 -0.20
C LYS A 317 -3.51 20.77 -1.15
N LEU A 318 -3.01 19.64 -0.59
CA LEU A 318 -2.75 18.41 -1.33
C LEU A 318 -4.04 17.58 -1.45
N LYS A 319 -4.18 16.87 -2.57
CA LYS A 319 -5.36 16.03 -2.85
C LYS A 319 -5.21 14.59 -2.34
N GLU A 320 -3.98 14.14 -2.08
CA GLU A 320 -3.68 12.76 -1.70
C GLU A 320 -4.30 12.37 -0.34
N ILE A 321 -4.53 11.08 -0.14
CA ILE A 321 -5.29 10.53 0.99
C ILE A 321 -4.70 10.91 2.35
N ARG A 322 -3.38 10.70 2.58
CA ARG A 322 -2.76 10.90 3.90
C ARG A 322 -2.83 12.34 4.37
N TYR A 323 -2.73 13.31 3.46
CA TYR A 323 -2.86 14.73 3.79
C TYR A 323 -4.26 15.08 4.31
N ARG A 324 -5.29 14.38 3.77
CA ARG A 324 -6.70 14.67 4.03
C ARG A 324 -7.33 13.82 5.13
N GLU A 325 -6.74 12.65 5.50
CA GLU A 325 -7.36 11.74 6.45
C GLU A 325 -7.56 12.38 7.83
N ILE A 326 -8.71 12.07 8.46
CA ILE A 326 -9.16 12.65 9.72
C ILE A 326 -8.13 12.50 10.84
N GLY A 327 -7.40 11.39 10.92
CA GLY A 327 -6.39 11.18 11.95
C GLY A 327 -5.32 12.27 11.96
N PHE A 328 -4.81 12.67 10.78
CA PHE A 328 -3.84 13.77 10.68
C PHE A 328 -4.50 15.15 10.76
N ALA A 329 -5.76 15.30 10.34
CA ALA A 329 -6.49 16.55 10.47
C ALA A 329 -6.69 16.93 11.94
N LEU A 330 -7.08 15.99 12.80
CA LEU A 330 -7.25 16.20 14.24
C LEU A 330 -5.97 16.64 14.97
N ASN A 331 -4.79 16.31 14.44
CA ASN A 331 -3.54 16.82 14.98
C ASN A 331 -3.25 18.28 14.61
N ARG A 332 -4.00 18.84 13.65
CA ARG A 332 -3.79 20.17 13.10
C ARG A 332 -4.90 21.15 13.47
N GLU A 333 -6.11 20.64 13.58
CA GLU A 333 -7.34 21.42 13.76
C GLU A 333 -7.95 21.09 15.12
N LYS A 334 -8.36 22.12 15.88
CA LYS A 334 -8.97 21.94 17.20
C LYS A 334 -10.35 21.29 17.07
N GLU A 335 -11.09 21.64 16.02
CA GLU A 335 -12.43 21.12 15.76
C GLU A 335 -12.55 20.69 14.31
N VAL A 336 -13.31 19.62 14.05
CA VAL A 336 -13.57 19.09 12.72
C VAL A 336 -15.09 18.97 12.53
N ASN A 337 -15.59 19.57 11.46
CA ASN A 337 -17.00 19.48 11.10
C ASN A 337 -17.36 18.04 10.73
N LEU A 338 -18.49 17.54 11.27
CA LEU A 338 -18.99 16.18 11.09
C LEU A 338 -20.18 16.08 10.11
N ASP A 339 -20.50 17.16 9.38
CA ASP A 339 -21.43 17.09 8.25
C ASP A 339 -20.75 16.34 7.09
N LEU A 340 -21.09 15.08 6.92
CA LEU A 340 -20.40 14.16 6.03
C LEU A 340 -21.21 13.91 4.75
N LYS A 341 -20.51 13.93 3.62
CA LYS A 341 -21.07 13.62 2.30
C LYS A 341 -20.26 12.58 1.56
N LEU A 342 -20.95 11.81 0.71
CA LEU A 342 -20.31 10.88 -0.21
C LEU A 342 -19.81 11.65 -1.45
N LYS A 343 -18.57 11.36 -1.85
CA LYS A 343 -17.98 11.81 -3.10
C LYS A 343 -17.48 10.60 -3.89
N ILE A 344 -17.77 10.55 -5.18
CA ILE A 344 -17.37 9.45 -6.05
C ILE A 344 -16.48 9.99 -7.17
N THR A 345 -15.31 9.41 -7.32
CA THR A 345 -14.38 9.68 -8.43
C THR A 345 -14.29 8.44 -9.31
N LYS A 346 -14.77 8.53 -10.54
CA LYS A 346 -14.65 7.47 -11.54
C LYS A 346 -13.43 7.71 -12.43
N TYR A 347 -12.64 6.65 -12.69
CA TYR A 347 -11.51 6.71 -13.61
C TYR A 347 -11.24 5.35 -14.25
N LYS A 348 -10.57 5.35 -15.40
CA LYS A 348 -10.09 4.14 -16.08
C LYS A 348 -8.72 3.76 -15.57
N ALA A 349 -8.50 2.45 -15.28
CA ALA A 349 -7.19 1.90 -14.99
C ALA A 349 -7.11 0.43 -15.40
N ALA A 350 -6.01 0.05 -16.07
CA ALA A 350 -5.77 -1.32 -16.53
C ALA A 350 -7.02 -1.92 -17.20
N LYS A 351 -7.57 -1.22 -18.21
CA LYS A 351 -8.74 -1.59 -19.02
C LYS A 351 -10.08 -1.68 -18.28
N GLY A 352 -10.16 -1.38 -16.98
CA GLY A 352 -11.38 -1.44 -16.18
C GLY A 352 -11.82 -0.08 -15.63
N ASP A 353 -13.05 -0.04 -15.16
CA ASP A 353 -13.61 1.11 -14.44
C ASP A 353 -13.29 1.01 -12.96
N GLU A 354 -12.71 2.06 -12.41
CA GLU A 354 -12.46 2.24 -10.98
C GLU A 354 -13.40 3.31 -10.42
N TYR A 355 -14.02 3.00 -9.29
CA TYR A 355 -14.83 3.93 -8.52
C TYR A 355 -14.17 4.12 -7.17
N PHE A 356 -13.73 5.33 -6.89
CA PHE A 356 -13.18 5.73 -5.61
C PHE A 356 -14.24 6.51 -4.84
N LEU A 357 -14.85 5.85 -3.87
CA LEU A 357 -15.86 6.41 -2.99
C LEU A 357 -15.20 7.00 -1.76
N GLU A 358 -15.54 8.22 -1.40
CA GLU A 358 -14.98 8.93 -0.26
C GLU A 358 -16.11 9.51 0.60
N ILE A 359 -16.01 9.33 1.91
CA ILE A 359 -16.81 10.07 2.88
C ILE A 359 -15.98 11.24 3.36
N VAL A 360 -16.39 12.44 3.04
CA VAL A 360 -15.67 13.70 3.33
C VAL A 360 -16.60 14.73 3.94
N ASN A 361 -16.06 15.70 4.70
CA ASN A 361 -16.78 16.89 5.14
C ASN A 361 -16.60 18.07 4.14
N LYS A 362 -17.13 19.25 4.48
CA LYS A 362 -17.01 20.46 3.67
C LYS A 362 -15.56 20.93 3.44
N ASP A 363 -14.66 20.64 4.37
CA ASP A 363 -13.25 21.03 4.31
C ASP A 363 -12.38 20.01 3.55
N ASP A 364 -13.01 19.01 2.93
CA ASP A 364 -12.41 17.90 2.19
C ASP A 364 -11.56 16.95 3.07
N ILE A 365 -11.83 16.91 4.38
CA ILE A 365 -11.24 15.95 5.30
C ILE A 365 -11.86 14.58 5.03
N LEU A 366 -11.02 13.55 4.94
CA LEU A 366 -11.41 12.18 4.57
C LEU A 366 -11.64 11.32 5.82
N PHE A 367 -12.85 10.79 5.97
CA PHE A 367 -13.26 9.91 7.07
C PHE A 367 -13.29 8.43 6.70
N GLY A 368 -13.57 8.13 5.45
CA GLY A 368 -13.56 6.76 4.95
C GLY A 368 -13.49 6.70 3.44
N LEU A 369 -13.04 5.57 2.93
CA LEU A 369 -12.97 5.32 1.49
C LEU A 369 -13.33 3.87 1.14
N LEU A 370 -13.73 3.68 -0.13
CA LEU A 370 -13.88 2.38 -0.76
C LEU A 370 -13.40 2.45 -2.21
N ARG A 371 -12.70 1.39 -2.65
CA ARG A 371 -12.29 1.20 -4.05
C ARG A 371 -13.08 0.06 -4.65
N LEU A 372 -13.89 0.37 -5.62
CA LEU A 372 -14.65 -0.60 -6.41
C LEU A 372 -14.08 -0.62 -7.84
N ARG A 373 -13.80 -1.82 -8.33
CA ARG A 373 -13.41 -2.08 -9.72
C ARG A 373 -14.50 -2.85 -10.45
N ILE A 374 -14.78 -2.45 -11.66
CA ILE A 374 -15.68 -3.16 -12.56
C ILE A 374 -14.96 -3.42 -13.89
N ILE A 375 -14.90 -4.68 -14.30
CA ILE A 375 -14.30 -5.10 -15.55
C ILE A 375 -14.96 -6.41 -16.03
N ASN A 376 -15.32 -6.50 -17.30
CA ASN A 376 -15.83 -7.73 -17.93
C ASN A 376 -16.90 -8.45 -17.10
N LYS A 377 -17.96 -7.73 -16.69
CA LYS A 377 -19.07 -8.23 -15.85
C LYS A 377 -18.67 -8.70 -14.44
N LYS A 378 -17.43 -8.46 -14.02
CA LYS A 378 -16.95 -8.74 -12.65
C LYS A 378 -16.85 -7.44 -11.87
N ALA A 379 -17.33 -7.47 -10.61
CA ALA A 379 -17.20 -6.37 -9.67
C ALA A 379 -16.42 -6.83 -8.45
N ILE A 380 -15.42 -6.04 -8.04
CA ILE A 380 -14.60 -6.34 -6.88
C ILE A 380 -14.31 -5.09 -6.06
N ILE A 381 -14.60 -5.16 -4.76
CA ILE A 381 -14.14 -4.17 -3.79
C ILE A 381 -12.69 -4.50 -3.43
N ARG A 382 -11.79 -3.56 -3.73
CA ARG A 382 -10.33 -3.72 -3.59
C ARG A 382 -9.81 -3.14 -2.27
N GLU A 383 -10.53 -2.24 -1.66
CA GLU A 383 -10.23 -1.67 -0.34
C GLU A 383 -11.51 -1.07 0.25
N ILE A 384 -11.68 -1.22 1.55
CA ILE A 384 -12.54 -0.38 2.37
C ILE A 384 -11.76 0.03 3.61
N HIS A 385 -11.76 1.32 3.93
CA HIS A 385 -11.03 1.85 5.07
C HIS A 385 -11.80 3.00 5.72
N VAL A 386 -12.02 2.93 7.03
CA VAL A 386 -12.53 4.02 7.84
C VAL A 386 -11.40 4.55 8.68
N TYR A 387 -11.05 5.82 8.47
CA TYR A 387 -9.95 6.50 9.15
C TYR A 387 -10.33 6.99 10.54
N GLY A 388 -9.32 7.28 11.34
CA GLY A 388 -9.44 7.78 12.70
C GLY A 388 -8.51 7.02 13.64
N GLN A 389 -8.38 7.49 14.88
CA GLN A 389 -7.58 6.80 15.87
C GLN A 389 -8.07 5.35 16.03
N SER A 390 -7.14 4.40 16.10
CA SER A 390 -7.49 2.99 16.27
C SER A 390 -8.20 2.79 17.61
N LEU A 391 -9.38 2.16 17.55
CA LEU A 391 -10.21 1.79 18.70
C LEU A 391 -10.25 0.28 18.81
N LYS A 392 -10.46 -0.24 20.01
CA LYS A 392 -10.69 -1.68 20.21
C LYS A 392 -11.98 -2.12 19.52
N LEU A 393 -12.04 -3.39 19.13
CA LEU A 393 -13.26 -3.96 18.56
C LEU A 393 -14.40 -3.89 19.56
N GLY A 394 -15.54 -3.33 19.14
CA GLY A 394 -16.72 -3.13 20.00
C GLY A 394 -16.81 -1.76 20.69
N GLU A 395 -15.71 -0.99 20.79
CA GLU A 395 -15.80 0.38 21.32
C GLU A 395 -16.47 1.33 20.33
N LYS A 396 -17.35 2.21 20.80
CA LYS A 396 -17.99 3.25 19.98
C LYS A 396 -17.04 4.45 19.82
N GLY A 397 -16.72 4.80 18.58
CA GLY A 397 -15.92 5.99 18.26
C GLY A 397 -16.74 7.29 18.36
N LYS A 398 -16.07 8.35 18.85
CA LYS A 398 -16.71 9.68 18.92
C LYS A 398 -16.81 10.37 17.55
N ILE A 399 -15.86 10.11 16.63
CA ILE A 399 -15.71 10.89 15.39
C ILE A 399 -15.99 10.08 14.13
N SER A 400 -15.34 8.94 13.86
CA SER A 400 -15.46 8.22 12.59
C SER A 400 -15.54 6.71 12.71
N GLN A 401 -14.63 6.05 13.43
CA GLN A 401 -14.66 4.59 13.58
C GLN A 401 -15.92 4.14 14.35
N HIS A 402 -16.48 2.99 13.93
CA HIS A 402 -17.68 2.38 14.52
C HIS A 402 -18.99 3.20 14.44
N ARG A 403 -19.08 4.18 13.52
CA ARG A 403 -20.30 5.00 13.26
C ARG A 403 -21.06 4.59 12.00
N GLY A 404 -20.92 3.37 11.52
CA GLY A 404 -21.64 2.87 10.34
C GLY A 404 -21.08 3.30 8.98
N LEU A 405 -20.00 4.10 8.92
CA LEU A 405 -19.43 4.61 7.67
C LEU A 405 -19.00 3.48 6.71
N GLY A 406 -18.48 2.38 7.25
CA GLY A 406 -18.16 1.20 6.45
C GLY A 406 -19.39 0.57 5.79
N LYS A 407 -20.51 0.46 6.52
CA LYS A 407 -21.79 -0.06 5.98
C LYS A 407 -22.35 0.89 4.92
N TRP A 408 -22.25 2.19 5.13
CA TRP A 408 -22.65 3.19 4.13
C TRP A 408 -21.86 3.01 2.82
N LEU A 409 -20.53 2.95 2.89
CA LEU A 409 -19.69 2.74 1.71
C LEU A 409 -20.00 1.41 0.99
N MET A 410 -20.23 0.32 1.72
CA MET A 410 -20.62 -0.98 1.14
C MET A 410 -21.95 -0.90 0.39
N ASN A 411 -22.96 -0.28 1.01
CA ASN A 411 -24.27 -0.12 0.40
C ASN A 411 -24.20 0.70 -0.91
N GLU A 412 -23.41 1.77 -0.93
CA GLU A 412 -23.25 2.59 -2.14
C GLU A 412 -22.50 1.82 -3.24
N ALA A 413 -21.49 1.02 -2.89
CA ALA A 413 -20.82 0.15 -3.86
C ALA A 413 -21.78 -0.90 -4.45
N GLU A 414 -22.63 -1.54 -3.64
CA GLU A 414 -23.67 -2.48 -4.11
C GLU A 414 -24.67 -1.78 -5.05
N LYS A 415 -25.11 -0.55 -4.76
CA LYS A 415 -25.97 0.24 -5.65
C LYS A 415 -25.32 0.50 -7.00
N ILE A 416 -24.06 0.94 -7.00
CA ILE A 416 -23.30 1.17 -8.26
C ILE A 416 -23.26 -0.11 -9.10
N VAL A 417 -22.98 -1.26 -8.50
CA VAL A 417 -22.89 -2.53 -9.24
C VAL A 417 -24.24 -2.97 -9.79
N ARG A 418 -25.35 -2.84 -9.01
CA ARG A 418 -26.70 -3.15 -9.48
C ARG A 418 -27.16 -2.29 -10.66
N CYS A 419 -26.71 -1.01 -10.70
CA CYS A 419 -27.01 -0.09 -11.79
C CYS A 419 -26.09 -0.28 -13.00
N SER A 420 -25.00 -1.06 -12.87
CA SER A 420 -24.06 -1.31 -13.97
C SER A 420 -24.57 -2.43 -14.87
N ALA A 421 -24.73 -2.13 -16.16
CA ALA A 421 -25.19 -3.08 -17.17
C ALA A 421 -24.19 -3.13 -18.34
N TYR A 422 -23.92 -4.34 -18.84
CA TYR A 422 -22.99 -4.59 -19.95
C TYR A 422 -23.73 -5.21 -21.14
N PRO A 423 -23.33 -4.92 -22.42
CA PRO A 423 -23.91 -5.60 -23.58
C PRO A 423 -23.61 -7.12 -23.51
N LYS A 424 -24.58 -7.95 -23.93
CA LYS A 424 -24.36 -9.41 -24.11
C LYS A 424 -23.22 -9.65 -25.09
N GLU A 425 -22.31 -10.58 -24.77
CA GLU A 425 -21.29 -11.04 -25.69
C GLU A 425 -21.96 -11.69 -26.92
N GLY A 426 -21.61 -11.25 -28.10
CA GLY A 426 -22.12 -11.84 -29.36
C GLY A 426 -22.00 -10.98 -30.60
N ARG A 427 -21.69 -9.70 -30.54
CA ARG A 427 -21.39 -8.87 -31.72
C ARG A 427 -20.48 -7.71 -31.36
N VAL A 428 -19.20 -7.86 -31.67
CA VAL A 428 -18.29 -6.71 -31.79
C VAL A 428 -18.50 -6.15 -33.19
N PRO A 429 -18.99 -4.92 -33.37
CA PRO A 429 -19.02 -4.29 -34.69
C PRO A 429 -17.59 -3.87 -35.06
N LEU A 430 -17.07 -4.38 -36.14
CA LEU A 430 -15.77 -4.00 -36.73
C LEU A 430 -15.77 -2.60 -37.39
N ARG A 431 -16.60 -1.66 -36.92
CA ARG A 431 -16.59 -0.26 -37.41
C ARG A 431 -17.03 0.69 -36.32
N GLY A 432 -16.24 1.73 -36.12
CA GLY A 432 -16.32 3.00 -35.36
C GLY A 432 -17.51 3.32 -34.45
N PRO A 433 -17.42 4.33 -33.61
CA PRO A 433 -18.42 4.64 -32.60
C PRO A 433 -19.68 5.24 -33.25
N LYS A 434 -20.59 4.41 -33.77
CA LYS A 434 -21.97 4.80 -33.99
C LYS A 434 -22.81 4.28 -32.83
N ALA A 435 -23.74 5.10 -32.37
CA ALA A 435 -24.64 4.84 -31.28
C ALA A 435 -25.18 3.41 -31.28
N LEU A 436 -24.99 2.69 -30.18
CA LEU A 436 -25.58 1.37 -29.95
C LEU A 436 -27.10 1.50 -30.04
N SER A 437 -27.71 0.79 -30.98
CA SER A 437 -29.15 0.67 -31.14
C SER A 437 -29.82 0.23 -29.81
N SER A 438 -30.96 0.79 -29.51
CA SER A 438 -31.74 0.69 -28.27
C SER A 438 -32.33 -0.72 -27.97
N GLY A 439 -31.83 -1.80 -28.60
CA GLY A 439 -32.35 -3.16 -28.47
C GLY A 439 -31.41 -4.22 -27.87
N ALA A 440 -30.14 -3.92 -27.56
CA ALA A 440 -29.24 -4.92 -27.02
C ALA A 440 -29.59 -5.26 -25.56
N LYS A 441 -30.01 -6.51 -25.30
CA LYS A 441 -30.24 -7.01 -23.93
C LYS A 441 -28.98 -6.78 -23.08
N LYS A 442 -29.06 -5.91 -22.09
CA LYS A 442 -27.97 -5.62 -21.14
C LYS A 442 -27.98 -6.69 -20.05
N GLU A 443 -26.84 -7.30 -19.80
CA GLU A 443 -26.68 -8.23 -18.68
C GLU A 443 -26.21 -7.48 -17.44
N LYS A 444 -26.86 -7.77 -16.30
CA LYS A 444 -26.49 -7.21 -14.97
C LYS A 444 -25.35 -8.02 -14.35
N ILE A 445 -24.53 -7.37 -13.56
CA ILE A 445 -23.52 -8.04 -12.72
C ILE A 445 -24.27 -8.76 -11.59
N LYS A 446 -24.03 -10.06 -11.44
CA LYS A 446 -24.78 -10.93 -10.49
C LYS A 446 -24.10 -11.07 -9.13
N GLU A 447 -22.80 -10.85 -9.04
CA GLU A 447 -22.02 -11.05 -7.82
C GLU A 447 -21.07 -9.87 -7.59
N LEU A 448 -20.89 -9.51 -6.32
CA LEU A 448 -19.89 -8.55 -5.87
C LEU A 448 -18.89 -9.28 -4.98
N ALA A 449 -17.61 -9.26 -5.37
CA ALA A 449 -16.52 -9.82 -4.60
C ALA A 449 -15.82 -8.73 -3.74
N VAL A 450 -15.21 -9.14 -2.65
CA VAL A 450 -14.34 -8.31 -1.80
C VAL A 450 -13.03 -9.04 -1.57
N ILE A 451 -11.89 -8.38 -1.84
CA ILE A 451 -10.59 -8.87 -1.41
C ILE A 451 -10.45 -8.63 0.10
N SER A 452 -10.74 -9.65 0.88
CA SER A 452 -10.75 -9.54 2.33
C SER A 452 -9.41 -9.96 2.93
N GLY A 453 -8.95 -9.24 3.96
CA GLY A 453 -8.00 -9.79 4.93
C GLY A 453 -8.67 -10.89 5.75
N ILE A 454 -7.87 -11.80 6.30
CA ILE A 454 -8.39 -12.95 7.06
C ILE A 454 -9.22 -12.50 8.28
N GLY A 455 -8.67 -11.57 9.06
CA GLY A 455 -9.28 -11.10 10.31
C GLY A 455 -10.51 -10.20 10.17
N VAL A 456 -10.97 -9.91 8.93
CA VAL A 456 -12.20 -9.12 8.69
C VAL A 456 -13.30 -9.90 7.96
N ARG A 457 -13.12 -11.20 7.72
CA ARG A 457 -14.14 -12.05 7.07
C ARG A 457 -15.46 -12.03 7.81
N GLU A 458 -15.45 -12.08 9.14
CA GLU A 458 -16.65 -12.01 9.98
C GLU A 458 -17.46 -10.70 9.79
N TYR A 459 -16.80 -9.59 9.53
CA TYR A 459 -17.48 -8.34 9.19
C TYR A 459 -18.30 -8.46 7.90
N TYR A 460 -17.75 -9.10 6.87
CA TYR A 460 -18.44 -9.29 5.60
C TYR A 460 -19.53 -10.36 5.69
N LYS A 461 -19.34 -11.42 6.49
CA LYS A 461 -20.41 -12.41 6.78
C LYS A 461 -21.67 -11.73 7.35
N LYS A 462 -21.50 -10.77 8.28
CA LYS A 462 -22.60 -9.97 8.84
C LYS A 462 -23.31 -9.05 7.83
N LEU A 463 -22.68 -8.78 6.68
CA LEU A 463 -23.25 -8.04 5.56
C LEU A 463 -23.86 -8.93 4.47
N GLY A 464 -23.93 -10.26 4.70
CA GLY A 464 -24.49 -11.24 3.78
C GLY A 464 -23.52 -11.74 2.71
N TYR A 465 -22.21 -11.58 2.92
CA TYR A 465 -21.19 -12.16 2.06
C TYR A 465 -20.76 -13.54 2.58
N SER A 466 -20.46 -14.46 1.68
CA SER A 466 -19.91 -15.79 1.98
C SER A 466 -18.51 -15.95 1.39
N LEU A 467 -17.68 -16.80 1.96
CA LEU A 467 -16.36 -17.10 1.43
C LEU A 467 -16.49 -18.01 0.21
N LYS A 468 -15.96 -17.57 -0.94
CA LYS A 468 -15.87 -18.33 -2.17
C LYS A 468 -14.43 -18.22 -2.66
N ASP A 469 -13.73 -19.34 -2.72
CA ASP A 469 -12.27 -19.39 -2.91
C ASP A 469 -11.56 -18.54 -1.83
N THR A 470 -10.97 -17.42 -2.20
CA THR A 470 -10.24 -16.52 -1.30
C THR A 470 -10.89 -15.13 -1.15
N TYR A 471 -12.11 -14.97 -1.65
CA TYR A 471 -12.86 -13.72 -1.65
C TYR A 471 -14.15 -13.84 -0.84
N MET A 472 -14.58 -12.74 -0.25
CA MET A 472 -15.93 -12.64 0.27
C MET A 472 -16.87 -12.23 -0.87
N VAL A 473 -17.91 -13.01 -1.16
CA VAL A 473 -18.80 -12.82 -2.32
C VAL A 473 -20.25 -12.73 -1.88
N LYS A 474 -21.00 -11.81 -2.49
CA LYS A 474 -22.43 -11.63 -2.29
C LYS A 474 -23.15 -11.63 -3.64
N LYS A 475 -24.22 -12.38 -3.77
CA LYS A 475 -25.16 -12.27 -4.89
C LYS A 475 -25.95 -10.95 -4.78
N LEU A 476 -26.15 -10.26 -5.90
CA LEU A 476 -26.77 -8.94 -5.94
C LEU A 476 -28.18 -8.96 -6.54
#